data_d419a0347a10f0e2b456eb471425ed6f
#
_entry.id   d419a0347a10f0e2b456eb471425ed6f
#
_cell.length_a   1.000
_cell.length_b   1.000
_cell.length_c   1.000
_cell.angle_alpha   90.00
_cell.angle_beta   90.00
_cell.angle_gamma   90.00
#
_symmetry.space_group_name_H-M   'P 1'
#
loop_
_entity.id
_entity.type
_entity.pdbx_description
1 polymer ?
#
loop_
_entity_poly.entity_id
_entity_poly.type
_entity_poly.pdbx_seq_one_letter_code
_entity_poly.pdbx_strand_id
1 'polypeptide(L)'
;MTNDNTGQIEFWNSDHGLAWARYADAVDTMFSDITDAVLDAAEVGVGDRVLDLGCGNGGTTLAAAARVTAIGTVTAIDVSGPMIDRARERADAADLVNVTFILDDAADYPFAGGSFDKLISRLGVMFFDDPADAFARLGPALDTGGRVALGVWRGPRENPWAMEPVAAARPFLDMPPRPGPEDPGPFSFADPDRVRRVLADSGWRNIDLAPLDFHIPLGHTMEDALAFVMEMGPLSAPLGKVTGGNRTRAIDAITKVLEENTGDDGIVRLSGACWIVTARAG
;
A
#
# COMPACT_ATOMS: atom_id res chain seq x y z
N MET A 1 1.59 -24.10 11.32
CA MET A 1 2.65 -23.21 11.83
C MET A 1 1.96 -21.88 12.04
N THR A 2 2.11 -21.24 13.19
CA THR A 2 1.57 -19.89 13.42
C THR A 2 2.32 -18.94 12.49
N ASN A 3 1.58 -18.21 11.69
CA ASN A 3 2.12 -17.14 10.83
C ASN A 3 2.77 -16.10 11.76
N ASP A 4 4.08 -15.95 11.74
CA ASP A 4 4.78 -15.04 12.66
C ASP A 4 4.99 -13.68 11.98
N ASN A 5 3.92 -12.92 11.83
CA ASN A 5 3.94 -11.56 11.25
C ASN A 5 4.43 -10.49 12.27
N THR A 6 5.01 -10.92 13.38
CA THR A 6 5.45 -10.03 14.47
C THR A 6 6.36 -8.91 13.99
N GLY A 7 7.29 -9.19 13.06
CA GLY A 7 8.20 -8.20 12.53
C GLY A 7 7.51 -7.09 11.73
N GLN A 8 6.46 -7.41 10.97
CA GLN A 8 5.68 -6.41 10.25
C GLN A 8 4.80 -5.60 11.22
N ILE A 9 4.20 -6.26 12.21
CA ILE A 9 3.42 -5.57 13.26
C ILE A 9 4.29 -4.57 13.99
N GLU A 10 5.49 -4.96 14.44
CA GLU A 10 6.43 -4.06 15.10
C GLU A 10 6.84 -2.89 14.18
N PHE A 11 7.16 -3.17 12.92
CA PHE A 11 7.57 -2.15 11.94
C PHE A 11 6.48 -1.10 11.72
N TRP A 12 5.23 -1.53 11.47
CA TRP A 12 4.11 -0.61 11.22
C TRP A 12 3.56 0.09 12.47
N ASN A 13 3.98 -0.32 13.67
CA ASN A 13 3.69 0.38 14.93
C ASN A 13 4.87 1.22 15.47
N SER A 14 5.97 1.32 14.72
CA SER A 14 7.14 2.16 15.02
C SER A 14 6.97 3.60 14.49
N ASP A 15 8.06 4.38 14.56
CA ASP A 15 8.15 5.71 13.96
C ASP A 15 7.76 5.71 12.47
N HIS A 16 7.90 4.58 11.77
CA HIS A 16 7.49 4.44 10.37
C HIS A 16 5.96 4.55 10.22
N GLY A 17 5.19 3.81 10.99
CA GLY A 17 3.72 3.91 10.98
C GLY A 17 3.23 5.30 11.40
N LEU A 18 3.89 5.92 12.40
CA LEU A 18 3.59 7.30 12.80
C LEU A 18 3.84 8.31 11.67
N ALA A 19 4.92 8.14 10.90
CA ALA A 19 5.20 8.99 9.74
C ALA A 19 4.10 8.82 8.67
N TRP A 20 3.72 7.59 8.35
CA TRP A 20 2.63 7.31 7.40
C TRP A 20 1.29 7.92 7.85
N ALA A 21 0.96 7.85 9.14
CA ALA A 21 -0.25 8.48 9.68
C ALA A 21 -0.22 10.01 9.53
N ARG A 22 0.94 10.64 9.72
CA ARG A 22 1.11 12.09 9.54
C ARG A 22 0.90 12.53 8.09
N TYR A 23 1.37 11.76 7.13
CA TYR A 23 1.32 12.08 5.69
C TYR A 23 0.07 11.51 4.99
N ALA A 24 -0.98 11.15 5.72
CA ALA A 24 -2.18 10.48 5.19
C ALA A 24 -2.74 11.14 3.91
N ASP A 25 -2.94 12.46 3.92
CA ASP A 25 -3.55 13.19 2.81
C ASP A 25 -2.60 13.27 1.59
N ALA A 26 -1.29 13.40 1.83
CA ALA A 26 -0.28 13.34 0.77
C ALA A 26 -0.21 11.96 0.12
N VAL A 27 -0.21 10.89 0.93
CA VAL A 27 -0.24 9.49 0.48
C VAL A 27 -1.46 9.21 -0.39
N ASP A 28 -2.62 9.74 -0.03
CA ASP A 28 -3.84 9.54 -0.84
C ASP A 28 -3.76 10.29 -2.17
N THR A 29 -3.23 11.50 -2.18
CA THR A 29 -2.98 12.24 -3.43
C THR A 29 -1.99 11.50 -4.33
N MET A 30 -0.89 11.00 -3.77
CA MET A 30 0.15 10.28 -4.49
C MET A 30 -0.34 8.99 -5.14
N PHE A 31 -1.24 8.28 -4.48
CA PHE A 31 -1.72 6.96 -4.89
C PHE A 31 -3.19 6.95 -5.32
N SER A 32 -3.74 8.11 -5.68
CA SER A 32 -5.13 8.24 -6.16
C SER A 32 -5.42 7.34 -7.35
N ASP A 33 -4.51 7.30 -8.33
CA ASP A 33 -4.65 6.46 -9.53
C ASP A 33 -4.76 4.97 -9.19
N ILE A 34 -4.00 4.51 -8.17
CA ILE A 34 -4.10 3.12 -7.70
C ILE A 34 -5.43 2.88 -6.98
N THR A 35 -5.87 3.84 -6.16
CA THR A 35 -7.16 3.74 -5.47
C THR A 35 -8.30 3.58 -6.46
N ASP A 36 -8.38 4.47 -7.46
CA ASP A 36 -9.43 4.42 -8.47
C ASP A 36 -9.37 3.13 -9.29
N ALA A 37 -8.18 2.73 -9.74
CA ALA A 37 -8.00 1.50 -10.49
C ALA A 37 -8.41 0.24 -9.71
N VAL A 38 -8.09 0.17 -8.40
CA VAL A 38 -8.49 -0.95 -7.54
C VAL A 38 -10.02 -0.99 -7.37
N LEU A 39 -10.64 0.15 -7.06
CA LEU A 39 -12.10 0.22 -6.87
C LEU A 39 -12.87 -0.08 -8.15
N ASP A 40 -12.37 0.39 -9.31
CA ASP A 40 -12.96 0.11 -10.61
C ASP A 40 -12.79 -1.36 -11.00
N ALA A 41 -11.60 -1.93 -10.79
CA ALA A 41 -11.32 -3.33 -11.06
C ALA A 41 -12.12 -4.28 -10.16
N ALA A 42 -12.36 -3.91 -8.90
CA ALA A 42 -13.26 -4.64 -8.00
C ALA A 42 -14.74 -4.47 -8.39
N GLU A 43 -15.08 -3.48 -9.24
CA GLU A 43 -16.47 -3.11 -9.55
C GLU A 43 -17.23 -2.73 -8.25
N VAL A 44 -16.58 -1.94 -7.38
CA VAL A 44 -17.21 -1.49 -6.14
C VAL A 44 -18.39 -0.57 -6.46
N GLY A 45 -19.58 -0.94 -6.03
CA GLY A 45 -20.83 -0.23 -6.33
C GLY A 45 -21.80 -0.17 -5.15
N VAL A 46 -22.92 0.48 -5.40
CA VAL A 46 -23.96 0.75 -4.41
C VAL A 46 -24.45 -0.53 -3.72
N GLY A 47 -24.39 -0.56 -2.40
CA GLY A 47 -24.87 -1.68 -1.59
C GLY A 47 -23.89 -2.81 -1.36
N ASP A 48 -22.67 -2.78 -1.98
CA ASP A 48 -21.66 -3.81 -1.78
C ASP A 48 -21.16 -3.84 -0.31
N ARG A 49 -20.80 -5.03 0.15
CA ARG A 49 -20.08 -5.29 1.39
C ARG A 49 -18.60 -5.49 1.04
N VAL A 50 -17.78 -4.52 1.38
CA VAL A 50 -16.36 -4.48 0.97
C VAL A 50 -15.46 -4.80 2.16
N LEU A 51 -14.43 -5.63 1.94
CA LEU A 51 -13.31 -5.85 2.84
C LEU A 51 -12.07 -5.14 2.26
N ASP A 52 -11.48 -4.21 3.02
CA ASP A 52 -10.24 -3.49 2.67
C ASP A 52 -9.08 -4.00 3.52
N LEU A 53 -8.11 -4.69 2.90
CA LEU A 53 -6.96 -5.31 3.57
C LEU A 53 -5.74 -4.39 3.57
N GLY A 54 -5.14 -4.19 4.74
CA GLY A 54 -4.02 -3.26 4.90
C GLY A 54 -4.47 -1.84 4.57
N CYS A 55 -5.57 -1.41 5.20
CA CYS A 55 -6.25 -0.16 4.88
C CYS A 55 -5.45 1.10 5.22
N GLY A 56 -4.41 0.97 6.06
CA GLY A 56 -3.58 2.07 6.50
C GLY A 56 -4.40 3.24 7.07
N ASN A 57 -4.19 4.43 6.51
CA ASN A 57 -4.88 5.65 6.90
C ASN A 57 -6.32 5.77 6.37
N GLY A 58 -6.87 4.70 5.79
CA GLY A 58 -8.25 4.63 5.34
C GLY A 58 -8.55 5.29 3.98
N GLY A 59 -7.55 5.71 3.19
CA GLY A 59 -7.82 6.40 1.93
C GLY A 59 -8.68 5.58 0.96
N THR A 60 -8.33 4.32 0.73
CA THR A 60 -9.12 3.39 -0.10
C THR A 60 -10.46 3.06 0.55
N THR A 61 -10.47 2.89 1.87
CA THR A 61 -11.69 2.64 2.66
C THR A 61 -12.73 3.75 2.51
N LEU A 62 -12.30 5.02 2.65
CA LEU A 62 -13.19 6.18 2.54
C LEU A 62 -13.74 6.31 1.11
N ALA A 63 -12.89 6.10 0.10
CA ALA A 63 -13.30 6.10 -1.30
C ALA A 63 -14.29 4.96 -1.61
N ALA A 64 -14.07 3.76 -1.06
CA ALA A 64 -15.00 2.64 -1.16
C ALA A 64 -16.34 2.95 -0.47
N ALA A 65 -16.31 3.53 0.74
CA ALA A 65 -17.50 3.90 1.50
C ALA A 65 -18.40 4.89 0.73
N ALA A 66 -17.79 5.84 0.02
CA ALA A 66 -18.53 6.76 -0.85
C ALA A 66 -19.20 6.03 -2.02
N ARG A 67 -18.55 5.01 -2.62
CA ARG A 67 -19.12 4.23 -3.75
C ARG A 67 -20.24 3.30 -3.31
N VAL A 68 -20.10 2.64 -2.17
CA VAL A 68 -21.14 1.69 -1.68
C VAL A 68 -22.35 2.40 -1.11
N THR A 69 -22.23 3.68 -0.78
CA THR A 69 -23.29 4.54 -0.19
C THR A 69 -23.75 4.05 1.20
N ALA A 70 -24.80 4.66 1.77
CA ALA A 70 -25.29 4.31 3.11
C ALA A 70 -25.95 2.92 3.22
N ILE A 71 -26.21 2.25 2.10
CA ILE A 71 -26.82 0.90 2.08
C ILE A 71 -25.78 -0.22 1.91
N GLY A 72 -24.52 0.11 1.59
CA GLY A 72 -23.39 -0.80 1.62
C GLY A 72 -22.53 -0.59 2.85
N THR A 73 -21.53 -1.47 3.04
CA THR A 73 -20.63 -1.41 4.20
C THR A 73 -19.19 -1.62 3.78
N VAL A 74 -18.24 -1.01 4.51
CA VAL A 74 -16.82 -1.27 4.37
C VAL A 74 -16.26 -1.72 5.70
N THR A 75 -15.65 -2.91 5.72
CA THR A 75 -14.82 -3.39 6.83
C THR A 75 -13.37 -3.23 6.42
N ALA A 76 -12.60 -2.52 7.20
CA ALA A 76 -11.20 -2.22 6.93
C ALA A 76 -10.32 -2.75 8.07
N ILE A 77 -9.22 -3.41 7.72
CA ILE A 77 -8.32 -4.04 8.68
C ILE A 77 -6.88 -3.65 8.42
N ASP A 78 -6.14 -3.34 9.48
CA ASP A 78 -4.71 -3.05 9.44
C ASP A 78 -4.05 -3.42 10.78
N VAL A 79 -2.75 -3.73 10.76
CA VAL A 79 -1.94 -4.05 11.95
C VAL A 79 -1.41 -2.80 12.65
N SER A 80 -1.47 -1.62 12.02
CA SER A 80 -0.90 -0.37 12.52
C SER A 80 -1.91 0.42 13.35
N GLY A 81 -1.70 0.46 14.65
CA GLY A 81 -2.51 1.29 15.56
C GLY A 81 -2.53 2.78 15.15
N PRO A 82 -1.38 3.43 14.93
CA PRO A 82 -1.34 4.84 14.53
C PRO A 82 -2.12 5.14 13.24
N MET A 83 -2.05 4.24 12.24
CA MET A 83 -2.76 4.44 10.97
C MET A 83 -4.26 4.20 11.13
N ILE A 84 -4.69 3.17 11.88
CA ILE A 84 -6.11 2.91 12.18
C ILE A 84 -6.73 4.08 12.95
N ASP A 85 -6.03 4.65 13.91
CA ASP A 85 -6.53 5.82 14.65
C ASP A 85 -6.72 7.01 13.71
N ARG A 86 -5.76 7.25 12.82
CA ARG A 86 -5.89 8.28 11.78
C ARG A 86 -7.05 8.00 10.81
N ALA A 87 -7.25 6.75 10.42
CA ALA A 87 -8.37 6.35 9.56
C ALA A 87 -9.73 6.60 10.21
N ARG A 88 -9.86 6.31 11.50
CA ARG A 88 -11.07 6.61 12.28
C ARG A 88 -11.36 8.11 12.35
N GLU A 89 -10.35 8.92 12.69
CA GLU A 89 -10.49 10.39 12.70
C GLU A 89 -11.01 10.93 11.36
N ARG A 90 -10.48 10.39 10.25
CA ARG A 90 -10.86 10.83 8.90
C ARG A 90 -12.27 10.38 8.53
N ALA A 91 -12.67 9.17 8.91
CA ALA A 91 -14.04 8.69 8.70
C ALA A 91 -15.06 9.51 9.50
N ASP A 92 -14.74 9.82 10.78
CA ASP A 92 -15.58 10.69 11.63
C ASP A 92 -15.69 12.10 11.04
N ALA A 93 -14.59 12.67 10.55
CA ALA A 93 -14.58 14.00 9.92
C ALA A 93 -15.38 14.05 8.59
N ALA A 94 -15.58 12.89 7.95
CA ALA A 94 -16.37 12.75 6.73
C ALA A 94 -17.82 12.27 7.00
N ASP A 95 -18.24 12.18 8.27
CA ASP A 95 -19.56 11.68 8.70
C ASP A 95 -19.92 10.29 8.14
N LEU A 96 -18.92 9.41 7.94
CA LEU A 96 -19.12 8.07 7.41
C LEU A 96 -19.56 7.11 8.52
N VAL A 97 -20.79 6.60 8.42
CA VAL A 97 -21.40 5.69 9.40
C VAL A 97 -21.39 4.22 8.97
N ASN A 98 -20.96 3.95 7.74
CA ASN A 98 -20.98 2.63 7.09
C ASN A 98 -19.60 1.98 7.04
N VAL A 99 -18.64 2.43 7.85
CA VAL A 99 -17.27 1.91 7.92
C VAL A 99 -16.99 1.29 9.29
N THR A 100 -16.31 0.15 9.31
CA THR A 100 -15.80 -0.50 10.53
C THR A 100 -14.30 -0.69 10.40
N PHE A 101 -13.51 -0.19 11.36
CA PHE A 101 -12.06 -0.36 11.41
C PHE A 101 -11.66 -1.40 12.46
N ILE A 102 -10.86 -2.38 12.03
CA ILE A 102 -10.32 -3.47 12.85
C ILE A 102 -8.81 -3.28 12.94
N LEU A 103 -8.29 -3.27 14.18
CA LEU A 103 -6.85 -3.31 14.44
C LEU A 103 -6.46 -4.76 14.73
N ASP A 104 -6.02 -5.48 13.71
CA ASP A 104 -5.62 -6.88 13.81
C ASP A 104 -4.86 -7.30 12.54
N ASP A 105 -4.28 -8.52 12.55
CA ASP A 105 -3.67 -9.12 11.37
C ASP A 105 -4.72 -9.77 10.46
N ALA A 106 -4.83 -9.28 9.24
CA ALA A 106 -5.77 -9.79 8.23
C ALA A 106 -5.50 -11.27 7.87
N ALA A 107 -4.26 -11.76 8.00
CA ALA A 107 -3.91 -13.15 7.71
C ALA A 107 -4.50 -14.13 8.72
N ASP A 108 -4.71 -13.71 9.96
CA ASP A 108 -5.19 -14.56 11.05
C ASP A 108 -6.60 -14.21 11.55
N TYR A 109 -7.15 -13.06 11.11
CA TYR A 109 -8.45 -12.60 11.58
C TYR A 109 -9.60 -13.53 11.13
N PRO A 110 -10.46 -14.00 12.05
CA PRO A 110 -11.50 -14.98 11.74
C PRO A 110 -12.74 -14.32 11.13
N PHE A 111 -12.63 -13.86 9.88
CA PHE A 111 -13.80 -13.33 9.17
C PHE A 111 -14.90 -14.38 9.04
N ALA A 112 -16.15 -13.96 9.25
CA ALA A 112 -17.29 -14.83 9.02
C ALA A 112 -17.44 -15.17 7.52
N GLY A 113 -17.78 -16.41 7.21
CA GLY A 113 -17.93 -16.86 5.83
C GLY A 113 -19.07 -16.12 5.09
N GLY A 114 -18.85 -15.80 3.83
CA GLY A 114 -19.83 -15.12 2.96
C GLY A 114 -20.22 -13.73 3.43
N SER A 115 -19.33 -13.03 4.16
CA SER A 115 -19.63 -11.70 4.70
C SER A 115 -19.41 -10.57 3.71
N PHE A 116 -18.64 -10.81 2.64
CA PHE A 116 -18.22 -9.76 1.72
C PHE A 116 -18.48 -10.13 0.25
N ASP A 117 -18.83 -9.10 -0.54
CA ASP A 117 -18.99 -9.19 -1.98
C ASP A 117 -17.69 -8.88 -2.72
N LYS A 118 -16.89 -7.99 -2.09
CA LYS A 118 -15.63 -7.49 -2.64
C LYS A 118 -14.52 -7.55 -1.60
N LEU A 119 -13.30 -7.88 -2.06
CA LEU A 119 -12.06 -7.72 -1.31
C LEU A 119 -11.14 -6.78 -2.08
N ILE A 120 -10.67 -5.75 -1.44
CA ILE A 120 -9.74 -4.78 -2.03
C ILE A 120 -8.48 -4.65 -1.18
N SER A 121 -7.38 -4.26 -1.82
CA SER A 121 -6.17 -3.82 -1.12
C SER A 121 -5.36 -2.87 -1.99
N ARG A 122 -4.99 -1.74 -1.45
CA ARG A 122 -4.02 -0.83 -2.05
C ARG A 122 -2.68 -0.98 -1.34
N LEU A 123 -1.75 -1.76 -1.93
CA LEU A 123 -0.36 -1.93 -1.48
C LEU A 123 -0.19 -2.66 -0.12
N GLY A 124 -1.24 -3.21 0.51
CA GLY A 124 -1.16 -3.85 1.83
C GLY A 124 -0.72 -5.32 1.77
N VAL A 125 -1.24 -6.10 0.82
CA VAL A 125 -1.04 -7.57 0.77
C VAL A 125 0.39 -8.04 0.47
N MET A 126 1.26 -7.15 0.04
CA MET A 126 2.67 -7.43 -0.23
C MET A 126 3.49 -7.71 1.03
N PHE A 127 2.92 -7.46 2.19
CA PHE A 127 3.59 -7.59 3.48
C PHE A 127 3.19 -8.85 4.26
N PHE A 128 2.36 -9.72 3.71
CA PHE A 128 2.08 -11.02 4.29
C PHE A 128 3.35 -11.89 4.31
N ASP A 129 3.62 -12.54 5.46
CA ASP A 129 4.74 -13.46 5.61
C ASP A 129 4.51 -14.74 4.78
N ASP A 130 3.33 -15.34 4.90
CA ASP A 130 2.85 -16.41 4.03
C ASP A 130 1.59 -15.97 3.26
N PRO A 131 1.77 -15.37 2.07
CA PRO A 131 0.63 -14.87 1.30
C PRO A 131 -0.28 -15.99 0.79
N ALA A 132 0.22 -17.21 0.60
CA ALA A 132 -0.60 -18.32 0.14
C ALA A 132 -1.58 -18.77 1.24
N ASP A 133 -1.10 -18.91 2.48
CA ASP A 133 -1.95 -19.23 3.63
C ASP A 133 -2.94 -18.10 3.92
N ALA A 134 -2.49 -16.84 3.90
CA ALA A 134 -3.36 -15.68 4.10
C ALA A 134 -4.51 -15.65 3.09
N PHE A 135 -4.22 -15.77 1.79
CA PHE A 135 -5.27 -15.77 0.75
C PHE A 135 -6.18 -17.00 0.82
N ALA A 136 -5.67 -18.17 1.25
CA ALA A 136 -6.50 -19.35 1.46
C ALA A 136 -7.52 -19.14 2.60
N ARG A 137 -7.14 -18.43 3.67
CA ARG A 137 -8.03 -18.09 4.79
C ARG A 137 -9.02 -16.98 4.46
N LEU A 138 -8.63 -16.04 3.61
CA LEU A 138 -9.48 -14.92 3.18
C LEU A 138 -10.56 -15.34 2.19
N GLY A 139 -10.32 -16.37 1.37
CA GLY A 139 -11.28 -16.84 0.37
C GLY A 139 -12.68 -17.10 0.90
N PRO A 140 -12.84 -17.87 2.00
CA PRO A 140 -14.14 -18.15 2.59
C PRO A 140 -14.90 -16.93 3.14
N ALA A 141 -14.23 -15.81 3.38
CA ALA A 141 -14.89 -14.58 3.83
C ALA A 141 -15.75 -13.93 2.74
N LEU A 142 -15.48 -14.22 1.48
CA LEU A 142 -16.26 -13.71 0.37
C LEU A 142 -17.43 -14.65 0.04
N ASP A 143 -18.50 -14.06 -0.48
CA ASP A 143 -19.55 -14.84 -1.13
C ASP A 143 -19.01 -15.59 -2.36
N THR A 144 -19.66 -16.68 -2.77
CA THR A 144 -19.30 -17.46 -3.96
C THR A 144 -19.21 -16.55 -5.19
N GLY A 145 -18.05 -16.53 -5.83
CA GLY A 145 -17.78 -15.64 -6.97
C GLY A 145 -17.49 -14.19 -6.59
N GLY A 146 -17.37 -13.90 -5.30
CA GLY A 146 -16.95 -12.60 -4.80
C GLY A 146 -15.65 -12.12 -5.45
N ARG A 147 -15.53 -10.81 -5.69
CA ARG A 147 -14.46 -10.24 -6.52
C ARG A 147 -13.34 -9.66 -5.67
N VAL A 148 -12.11 -9.89 -6.11
CA VAL A 148 -10.90 -9.34 -5.52
C VAL A 148 -10.27 -8.35 -6.48
N ALA A 149 -9.77 -7.22 -5.97
CA ALA A 149 -8.86 -6.35 -6.68
C ALA A 149 -7.73 -5.84 -5.75
N LEU A 150 -6.50 -6.03 -6.19
CA LEU A 150 -5.31 -5.66 -5.45
C LEU A 150 -4.43 -4.74 -6.30
N GLY A 151 -3.97 -3.63 -5.72
CA GLY A 151 -2.88 -2.83 -6.29
C GLY A 151 -1.57 -3.26 -5.66
N VAL A 152 -0.60 -3.73 -6.45
CA VAL A 152 0.72 -4.18 -5.97
C VAL A 152 1.83 -3.62 -6.85
N TRP A 153 2.98 -3.27 -6.28
CA TRP A 153 4.09 -2.71 -7.06
C TRP A 153 4.65 -3.71 -8.06
N ARG A 154 4.94 -3.23 -9.27
CA ARG A 154 5.80 -3.90 -10.24
C ARG A 154 7.26 -3.80 -9.81
N GLY A 155 8.17 -4.29 -10.63
CA GLY A 155 9.58 -4.38 -10.27
C GLY A 155 10.24 -3.04 -9.87
N PRO A 156 11.30 -3.08 -9.04
CA PRO A 156 12.00 -1.86 -8.60
C PRO A 156 12.48 -0.99 -9.76
N ARG A 157 12.84 -1.57 -10.92
CA ARG A 157 13.31 -0.83 -12.09
C ARG A 157 12.19 -0.03 -12.78
N GLU A 158 10.95 -0.38 -12.53
CA GLU A 158 9.75 0.26 -13.07
C GLU A 158 9.17 1.30 -12.10
N ASN A 159 9.82 1.48 -10.94
CA ASN A 159 9.40 2.39 -9.88
C ASN A 159 10.50 3.42 -9.54
N PRO A 160 10.85 4.32 -10.49
CA PRO A 160 11.81 5.40 -10.29
C PRO A 160 11.54 6.24 -9.05
N TRP A 161 10.27 6.48 -8.71
CA TRP A 161 9.88 7.28 -7.55
C TRP A 161 10.54 6.83 -6.24
N ALA A 162 10.70 5.51 -6.06
CA ALA A 162 11.33 4.93 -4.88
C ALA A 162 12.84 4.73 -5.08
N MET A 163 13.25 4.39 -6.31
CA MET A 163 14.59 3.85 -6.56
C MET A 163 15.61 4.88 -6.99
N GLU A 164 15.24 5.95 -7.68
CA GLU A 164 16.19 7.00 -8.10
C GLU A 164 16.76 7.77 -6.91
N PRO A 165 15.95 8.24 -5.94
CA PRO A 165 16.49 8.85 -4.73
C PRO A 165 17.43 7.92 -3.94
N VAL A 166 17.06 6.62 -3.87
CA VAL A 166 17.91 5.59 -3.22
C VAL A 166 19.24 5.42 -3.95
N ALA A 167 19.22 5.35 -5.27
CA ALA A 167 20.44 5.18 -6.08
C ALA A 167 21.38 6.38 -5.92
N ALA A 168 20.84 7.60 -5.91
CA ALA A 168 21.60 8.83 -5.74
C ALA A 168 22.24 8.94 -4.35
N ALA A 169 21.49 8.62 -3.29
CA ALA A 169 21.98 8.72 -1.92
C ALA A 169 22.91 7.57 -1.48
N ARG A 170 22.79 6.40 -2.12
CA ARG A 170 23.52 5.16 -1.76
C ARG A 170 25.03 5.32 -1.53
N PRO A 171 25.80 6.11 -2.32
CA PRO A 171 27.23 6.25 -2.09
C PRO A 171 27.61 6.90 -0.75
N PHE A 172 26.66 7.53 -0.08
CA PHE A 172 26.87 8.30 1.16
C PHE A 172 26.25 7.63 2.39
N LEU A 173 25.51 6.52 2.19
CA LEU A 173 24.74 5.85 3.22
C LEU A 173 25.16 4.39 3.39
N ASP A 174 25.08 3.91 4.62
CA ASP A 174 25.17 2.48 4.91
C ASP A 174 23.77 1.87 4.73
N MET A 175 23.55 1.29 3.54
CA MET A 175 22.26 0.73 3.17
C MET A 175 22.13 -0.71 3.68
N PRO A 176 20.96 -1.10 4.23
CA PRO A 176 20.72 -2.49 4.61
C PRO A 176 20.83 -3.43 3.39
N PRO A 177 21.06 -4.73 3.63
CA PRO A 177 20.97 -5.74 2.59
C PRO A 177 19.63 -5.64 1.85
N ARG A 178 19.64 -5.94 0.57
CA ARG A 178 18.40 -6.01 -0.20
C ARG A 178 17.60 -7.23 0.27
N PRO A 179 16.28 -7.10 0.52
CA PRO A 179 15.43 -8.26 0.77
C PRO A 179 15.42 -9.19 -0.44
N GLY A 180 15.15 -10.45 -0.21
CA GLY A 180 14.90 -11.43 -1.26
C GLY A 180 13.67 -11.04 -2.09
N PRO A 181 13.55 -11.58 -3.31
CA PRO A 181 12.44 -11.22 -4.20
C PRO A 181 11.07 -11.67 -3.71
N GLU A 182 11.03 -12.59 -2.76
CA GLU A 182 9.83 -13.14 -2.16
C GLU A 182 9.64 -12.76 -0.69
N ASP A 183 10.63 -12.08 -0.08
CA ASP A 183 10.51 -11.59 1.29
C ASP A 183 9.39 -10.54 1.40
N PRO A 184 8.64 -10.50 2.51
CA PRO A 184 7.61 -9.49 2.74
C PRO A 184 8.13 -8.07 2.54
N GLY A 185 7.43 -7.29 1.71
CA GLY A 185 7.86 -5.93 1.41
C GLY A 185 7.29 -5.40 0.09
N PRO A 186 7.60 -4.14 -0.26
CA PRO A 186 6.96 -3.44 -1.38
C PRO A 186 7.02 -4.17 -2.71
N PHE A 187 8.05 -4.98 -2.94
CA PHE A 187 8.27 -5.64 -4.22
C PHE A 187 8.10 -7.17 -4.17
N SER A 188 7.52 -7.72 -3.10
CA SER A 188 7.29 -9.17 -2.97
C SER A 188 6.35 -9.72 -4.04
N PHE A 189 5.44 -8.90 -4.58
CA PHE A 189 4.49 -9.23 -5.65
C PHE A 189 4.87 -8.62 -7.01
N ALA A 190 6.14 -8.25 -7.20
CA ALA A 190 6.60 -7.67 -8.46
C ALA A 190 6.55 -8.66 -9.64
N ASP A 191 6.83 -9.95 -9.38
CA ASP A 191 6.77 -11.02 -10.38
C ASP A 191 5.31 -11.45 -10.62
N PRO A 192 4.74 -11.22 -11.81
CA PRO A 192 3.36 -11.58 -12.12
C PRO A 192 3.11 -13.09 -12.06
N ASP A 193 4.11 -13.91 -12.32
CA ASP A 193 3.95 -15.37 -12.27
C ASP A 193 3.88 -15.86 -10.82
N ARG A 194 4.62 -15.21 -9.90
CA ARG A 194 4.46 -15.45 -8.47
C ARG A 194 3.05 -15.09 -7.99
N VAL A 195 2.54 -13.92 -8.37
CA VAL A 195 1.19 -13.50 -8.00
C VAL A 195 0.15 -14.52 -8.45
N ARG A 196 0.25 -14.99 -9.70
CA ARG A 196 -0.66 -16.01 -10.21
C ARG A 196 -0.57 -17.32 -9.43
N ARG A 197 0.66 -17.79 -9.12
CA ARG A 197 0.84 -19.02 -8.33
C ARG A 197 0.23 -18.88 -6.94
N VAL A 198 0.56 -17.81 -6.21
CA VAL A 198 0.04 -17.58 -4.85
C VAL A 198 -1.48 -17.64 -4.83
N LEU A 199 -2.14 -16.91 -5.72
CA LEU A 199 -3.60 -16.87 -5.76
C LEU A 199 -4.20 -18.21 -6.23
N ALA A 200 -3.63 -18.85 -7.25
CA ALA A 200 -4.14 -20.13 -7.74
C ALA A 200 -4.01 -21.24 -6.69
N ASP A 201 -2.86 -21.32 -6.01
CA ASP A 201 -2.60 -22.32 -4.96
C ASP A 201 -3.51 -22.09 -3.73
N SER A 202 -3.97 -20.87 -3.52
CA SER A 202 -4.93 -20.47 -2.47
C SER A 202 -6.40 -20.63 -2.89
N GLY A 203 -6.70 -21.22 -4.06
CA GLY A 203 -8.06 -21.53 -4.50
C GLY A 203 -8.78 -20.41 -5.27
N TRP A 204 -8.11 -19.29 -5.53
CA TRP A 204 -8.69 -18.20 -6.33
C TRP A 204 -8.72 -18.54 -7.82
N ARG A 205 -9.71 -18.00 -8.54
CA ARG A 205 -9.95 -18.28 -9.95
C ARG A 205 -10.02 -17.00 -10.78
N ASN A 206 -9.95 -17.15 -12.12
CA ASN A 206 -10.04 -16.03 -13.07
C ASN A 206 -9.04 -14.92 -12.75
N ILE A 207 -7.79 -15.33 -12.44
CA ILE A 207 -6.73 -14.42 -12.04
C ILE A 207 -6.22 -13.66 -13.26
N ASP A 208 -6.32 -12.33 -13.23
CA ASP A 208 -5.79 -11.43 -14.24
C ASP A 208 -4.92 -10.35 -13.62
N LEU A 209 -3.92 -9.88 -14.37
CA LEU A 209 -3.03 -8.80 -13.96
C LEU A 209 -2.94 -7.78 -15.10
N ALA A 210 -3.46 -6.59 -14.86
CA ALA A 210 -3.36 -5.46 -15.77
C ALA A 210 -2.25 -4.49 -15.31
N PRO A 211 -1.37 -4.03 -16.20
CA PRO A 211 -0.37 -3.02 -15.83
C PRO A 211 -1.04 -1.65 -15.65
N LEU A 212 -0.60 -0.92 -14.63
CA LEU A 212 -0.92 0.48 -14.38
C LEU A 212 0.38 1.27 -14.30
N ASP A 213 0.64 2.13 -15.28
CA ASP A 213 1.75 3.07 -15.28
C ASP A 213 1.20 4.47 -14.99
N PHE A 214 1.81 5.19 -14.05
CA PHE A 214 1.33 6.51 -13.61
C PHE A 214 2.47 7.38 -13.11
N HIS A 215 2.18 8.66 -12.81
CA HIS A 215 3.15 9.59 -12.25
C HIS A 215 2.76 9.95 -10.82
N ILE A 216 3.70 9.81 -9.91
CA ILE A 216 3.51 10.07 -8.49
C ILE A 216 3.94 11.50 -8.18
N PRO A 217 3.02 12.39 -7.80
CA PRO A 217 3.38 13.70 -7.26
C PRO A 217 3.93 13.53 -5.85
N LEU A 218 5.23 13.76 -5.66
CA LEU A 218 5.90 13.58 -4.35
C LEU A 218 5.62 14.72 -3.37
N GLY A 219 5.04 15.84 -3.84
CA GLY A 219 4.71 17.00 -3.02
C GLY A 219 4.30 18.19 -3.89
N HIS A 220 3.66 19.18 -3.28
CA HIS A 220 3.30 20.42 -3.96
C HIS A 220 4.49 21.39 -4.11
N THR A 221 5.52 21.18 -3.31
CA THR A 221 6.76 21.95 -3.34
C THR A 221 7.97 21.02 -3.29
N MET A 222 9.14 21.52 -3.64
CA MET A 222 10.41 20.80 -3.48
C MET A 222 10.66 20.40 -2.01
N GLU A 223 10.28 21.24 -1.06
CA GLU A 223 10.42 20.96 0.37
C GLU A 223 9.55 19.77 0.79
N ASP A 224 8.28 19.72 0.33
CA ASP A 224 7.38 18.58 0.61
C ASP A 224 7.93 17.29 0.02
N ALA A 225 8.38 17.32 -1.24
CA ALA A 225 8.93 16.17 -1.94
C ALA A 225 10.19 15.63 -1.23
N LEU A 226 11.08 16.52 -0.81
CA LEU A 226 12.29 16.17 -0.08
C LEU A 226 11.94 15.58 1.30
N ALA A 227 11.03 16.19 2.04
CA ALA A 227 10.55 15.70 3.33
C ALA A 227 9.94 14.30 3.19
N PHE A 228 9.09 14.10 2.18
CA PHE A 228 8.50 12.80 1.90
C PHE A 228 9.58 11.72 1.66
N VAL A 229 10.52 11.95 0.76
CA VAL A 229 11.59 10.99 0.44
C VAL A 229 12.46 10.67 1.65
N MET A 230 12.70 11.67 2.52
CA MET A 230 13.53 11.52 3.72
C MET A 230 12.82 10.78 4.85
N GLU A 231 11.49 10.91 4.99
CA GLU A 231 10.74 10.39 6.13
C GLU A 231 9.95 9.12 5.81
N MET A 232 9.46 8.97 4.58
CA MET A 232 8.51 7.91 4.21
C MET A 232 9.13 6.77 3.41
N GLY A 233 10.21 7.03 2.70
CA GLY A 233 10.81 6.07 1.78
C GLY A 233 11.85 5.15 2.41
N PRO A 234 12.48 4.29 1.60
CA PRO A 234 13.55 3.38 2.03
C PRO A 234 14.79 4.09 2.59
N LEU A 235 14.86 5.41 2.43
CA LEU A 235 15.98 6.25 2.91
C LEU A 235 15.81 6.75 4.35
N SER A 236 14.61 6.68 4.92
CA SER A 236 14.33 7.24 6.26
C SER A 236 15.26 6.67 7.33
N ALA A 237 15.36 5.36 7.46
CA ALA A 237 16.22 4.74 8.46
C ALA A 237 17.72 4.95 8.20
N PRO A 238 18.27 4.78 6.96
CA PRO A 238 19.67 5.10 6.66
C PRO A 238 20.03 6.58 6.89
N LEU A 239 19.19 7.52 6.50
CA LEU A 239 19.41 8.95 6.70
C LEU A 239 19.36 9.37 8.18
N GLY A 240 18.56 8.68 8.99
CA GLY A 240 18.51 8.91 10.43
C GLY A 240 19.79 8.49 11.16
N LYS A 241 20.56 7.55 10.60
CA LYS A 241 21.80 7.03 11.17
C LYS A 241 23.06 7.77 10.74
N VAL A 242 23.01 8.49 9.62
CA VAL A 242 24.17 9.21 9.08
C VAL A 242 24.20 10.66 9.55
N THR A 243 25.40 11.18 9.84
CA THR A 243 25.62 12.57 10.29
C THR A 243 26.73 13.25 9.50
N GLY A 244 26.90 14.56 9.68
CA GLY A 244 27.97 15.35 9.07
C GLY A 244 27.95 15.40 7.55
N GLY A 245 29.13 15.45 6.92
CA GLY A 245 29.26 15.67 5.48
C GLY A 245 28.63 14.61 4.59
N ASN A 246 28.50 13.34 5.06
CA ASN A 246 27.83 12.30 4.30
C ASN A 246 26.32 12.54 4.23
N ARG A 247 25.72 12.99 5.35
CA ARG A 247 24.30 13.34 5.36
C ARG A 247 23.99 14.48 4.39
N THR A 248 24.81 15.54 4.42
CA THR A 248 24.63 16.66 3.48
C THR A 248 24.73 16.20 2.03
N ARG A 249 25.77 15.42 1.68
CA ARG A 249 25.93 14.91 0.31
C ARG A 249 24.81 13.98 -0.14
N ALA A 250 24.25 13.18 0.77
CA ALA A 250 23.09 12.34 0.47
C ALA A 250 21.86 13.18 0.14
N ILE A 251 21.59 14.21 0.95
CA ILE A 251 20.49 15.15 0.74
C ILE A 251 20.66 15.93 -0.57
N ASP A 252 21.85 16.46 -0.83
CA ASP A 252 22.15 17.19 -2.08
C ASP A 252 21.91 16.29 -3.32
N ALA A 253 22.32 15.01 -3.24
CA ALA A 253 22.13 14.06 -4.33
C ALA A 253 20.62 13.74 -4.54
N ILE A 254 19.85 13.60 -3.47
CA ILE A 254 18.39 13.41 -3.55
C ILE A 254 17.76 14.67 -4.16
N THR A 255 18.11 15.85 -3.66
CA THR A 255 17.55 17.12 -4.14
C THR A 255 17.76 17.28 -5.64
N LYS A 256 18.94 16.93 -6.16
CA LYS A 256 19.21 16.97 -7.59
C LYS A 256 18.29 16.06 -8.40
N VAL A 257 17.99 14.84 -7.93
CA VAL A 257 17.02 13.95 -8.58
C VAL A 257 15.64 14.59 -8.62
N LEU A 258 15.22 15.20 -7.50
CA LEU A 258 13.91 15.86 -7.43
C LEU A 258 13.84 17.08 -8.36
N GLU A 259 14.90 17.90 -8.43
CA GLU A 259 15.00 19.06 -9.35
C GLU A 259 14.87 18.62 -10.82
N GLU A 260 15.55 17.53 -11.21
CA GLU A 260 15.50 16.98 -12.57
C GLU A 260 14.11 16.43 -12.94
N ASN A 261 13.25 16.16 -11.95
CA ASN A 261 11.89 15.64 -12.10
C ASN A 261 10.81 16.66 -11.71
N THR A 262 11.17 17.94 -11.62
CA THR A 262 10.22 19.03 -11.33
C THR A 262 9.64 19.57 -12.64
N GLY A 263 8.31 19.57 -12.75
CA GLY A 263 7.62 20.14 -13.90
C GLY A 263 7.56 21.68 -13.89
N ASP A 264 7.10 22.29 -14.98
CA ASP A 264 6.93 23.73 -15.09
C ASP A 264 5.94 24.31 -14.06
N ASP A 265 5.08 23.47 -13.51
CA ASP A 265 4.14 23.81 -12.43
C ASP A 265 4.74 23.73 -11.02
N GLY A 266 6.03 23.43 -10.92
CA GLY A 266 6.77 23.30 -9.66
C GLY A 266 6.54 21.99 -8.90
N ILE A 267 5.73 21.06 -9.42
CA ILE A 267 5.45 19.79 -8.77
C ILE A 267 6.49 18.75 -9.20
N VAL A 268 7.06 18.06 -8.23
CA VAL A 268 7.98 16.94 -8.46
C VAL A 268 7.18 15.69 -8.76
N ARG A 269 7.43 15.04 -9.92
CA ARG A 269 6.76 13.79 -10.31
C ARG A 269 7.77 12.77 -10.79
N LEU A 270 7.68 11.57 -10.22
CA LEU A 270 8.42 10.41 -10.73
C LEU A 270 7.45 9.30 -11.14
N SER A 271 7.89 8.47 -12.09
CA SER A 271 7.06 7.36 -12.56
C SER A 271 6.92 6.27 -11.52
N GLY A 272 5.73 5.69 -11.44
CA GLY A 272 5.38 4.51 -10.69
C GLY A 272 4.66 3.49 -11.55
N ALA A 273 4.78 2.22 -11.20
CA ALA A 273 4.18 1.12 -11.93
C ALA A 273 3.65 0.04 -10.99
N CYS A 274 2.38 -0.32 -11.16
CA CYS A 274 1.68 -1.34 -10.40
C CYS A 274 1.11 -2.42 -11.31
N TRP A 275 0.86 -3.59 -10.73
CA TRP A 275 -0.13 -4.52 -11.23
C TRP A 275 -1.47 -4.24 -10.53
N ILE A 276 -2.54 -4.15 -11.31
CA ILE A 276 -3.90 -4.28 -10.81
C ILE A 276 -4.30 -5.74 -11.00
N VAL A 277 -4.36 -6.45 -9.90
CA VAL A 277 -4.63 -7.89 -9.87
C VAL A 277 -6.10 -8.10 -9.59
N THR A 278 -6.78 -8.90 -10.39
CA THR A 278 -8.15 -9.33 -10.13
C THR A 278 -8.26 -10.83 -10.01
N ALA A 279 -9.18 -11.30 -9.17
CA ALA A 279 -9.52 -12.71 -9.04
C ALA A 279 -10.96 -12.87 -8.53
N ARG A 280 -11.43 -14.11 -8.46
CA ARG A 280 -12.72 -14.46 -7.86
C ARG A 280 -12.57 -15.55 -6.83
N ALA A 281 -13.37 -15.47 -5.76
CA ALA A 281 -13.51 -16.55 -4.78
C ALA A 281 -14.02 -17.82 -5.48
N GLY A 282 -13.41 -18.95 -5.11
CA GLY A 282 -13.69 -20.26 -5.71
C GLY A 282 -15.01 -20.91 -5.26
#